data_e08526cc0555de25039c688ff74722de
#
_entry.id   e08526cc0555de25039c688ff74722de
#
_cell.length_a   1.000
_cell.length_b   1.000
_cell.length_c   1.000
_cell.angle_alpha   90.00
_cell.angle_beta   90.00
_cell.angle_gamma   90.00
#
_symmetry.space_group_name_H-M   'P 1'
#
loop_
_entity.id
_entity.type
_entity.pdbx_description
1 polymer ?
#
loop_
_entity_poly.entity_id
_entity_poly.type
_entity_poly.pdbx_seq_one_letter_code
_entity_poly.pdbx_strand_id
1 'polypeptide(L)'
;TGVQTCALPIYAKALAMFETLRAHGALRMGLIQQLVEARTRQHTPKIAFVAKPADYVASSGRRVAARDVDLLVRAMSMGKLHHAMMGTAAVAIGTAAAIPGTLVNLAAGGGEARTAVRFGHPSGTLRVGAEARLVDGQWQVAKALMSRSARVLMEGNVRVPADSF
;
A
#
# COMPACT_ATOMS: atom_id res chain seq x y z
N THR A 1 18.93 -17.11 -9.14
CA THR A 1 18.29 -17.93 -8.11
C THR A 1 17.00 -17.27 -7.72
N GLY A 2 15.89 -17.86 -8.17
CA GLY A 2 14.57 -17.32 -8.24
C GLY A 2 13.97 -16.85 -6.93
N VAL A 3 13.72 -15.58 -6.81
CA VAL A 3 12.62 -15.05 -5.99
C VAL A 3 11.35 -15.21 -6.81
N GLN A 4 11.00 -16.44 -7.00
CA GLN A 4 9.74 -16.83 -7.58
C GLN A 4 8.79 -17.02 -6.44
N THR A 5 7.97 -16.02 -6.03
CA THR A 5 7.06 -16.70 -5.16
C THR A 5 5.82 -16.00 -4.68
N CYS A 6 5.64 -14.78 -4.75
CA CYS A 6 4.34 -14.21 -4.33
C CYS A 6 3.84 -13.18 -5.31
N ALA A 7 4.61 -12.91 -6.33
CA ALA A 7 4.15 -12.15 -7.46
C ALA A 7 3.57 -13.15 -8.46
N LEU A 8 2.27 -13.15 -8.61
CA LEU A 8 1.66 -13.65 -9.83
C LEU A 8 2.44 -13.03 -10.99
N PRO A 9 2.82 -13.80 -12.00
CA PRO A 9 3.52 -13.24 -13.16
C PRO A 9 2.64 -12.13 -13.74
N ILE A 10 3.09 -10.89 -13.56
CA ILE A 10 2.40 -9.72 -14.09
C ILE A 10 2.91 -9.54 -15.52
N TYR A 11 2.08 -9.95 -16.45
CA TYR A 11 2.37 -9.82 -17.88
C TYR A 11 2.36 -8.36 -18.32
N ALA A 12 3.09 -8.04 -19.38
CA ALA A 12 3.20 -6.67 -19.92
C ALA A 12 1.81 -5.99 -20.14
N LYS A 13 0.82 -6.75 -20.59
CA LYS A 13 -0.57 -6.23 -20.74
C LYS A 13 -1.19 -5.79 -19.42
N ALA A 14 -0.98 -6.55 -18.34
CA ALA A 14 -1.50 -6.18 -17.02
C ALA A 14 -0.78 -4.94 -16.48
N LEU A 15 0.53 -4.84 -16.65
CA LEU A 15 1.30 -3.64 -16.28
C LEU A 15 0.80 -2.39 -17.02
N ALA A 16 0.58 -2.50 -18.32
CA ALA A 16 0.05 -1.40 -19.13
C ALA A 16 -1.37 -0.99 -18.68
N MET A 17 -2.23 -1.96 -18.35
CA MET A 17 -3.56 -1.69 -17.80
C MET A 17 -3.47 -0.95 -16.47
N PHE A 18 -2.64 -1.41 -15.53
CA PHE A 18 -2.47 -0.73 -14.24
C PHE A 18 -1.91 0.68 -14.41
N GLU A 19 -0.98 0.90 -15.33
CA GLU A 19 -0.46 2.25 -15.61
C GLU A 19 -1.54 3.17 -16.17
N THR A 20 -2.38 2.66 -17.05
CA THR A 20 -3.55 3.40 -17.57
C THR A 20 -4.49 3.78 -16.41
N LEU A 21 -4.85 2.83 -15.54
CA LEU A 21 -5.69 3.10 -14.37
C LEU A 21 -5.05 4.12 -13.43
N ARG A 22 -3.73 4.03 -13.20
CA ARG A 22 -2.99 4.99 -12.40
C ARG A 22 -3.04 6.40 -12.97
N ALA A 23 -2.84 6.53 -14.27
CA ALA A 23 -2.89 7.83 -14.97
C ALA A 23 -4.28 8.47 -14.87
N HIS A 24 -5.34 7.71 -15.10
CA HIS A 24 -6.71 8.20 -14.91
C HIS A 24 -7.01 8.54 -13.45
N GLY A 25 -6.48 7.76 -12.50
CA GLY A 25 -6.54 8.09 -11.08
C GLY A 25 -5.87 9.41 -10.75
N ALA A 26 -4.68 9.66 -11.29
CA ALA A 26 -3.96 10.92 -11.14
C ALA A 26 -4.76 12.12 -11.66
N LEU A 27 -5.40 11.98 -12.82
CA LEU A 27 -6.25 13.00 -13.41
C LEU A 27 -7.46 13.29 -12.51
N ARG A 28 -8.16 12.25 -12.05
CA ARG A 28 -9.32 12.41 -11.14
C ARG A 28 -8.97 13.02 -9.78
N MET A 29 -7.74 12.81 -9.31
CA MET A 29 -7.21 13.39 -8.07
C MET A 29 -6.72 14.85 -8.28
N GLY A 30 -6.76 15.39 -9.50
CA GLY A 30 -6.24 16.71 -9.80
C GLY A 30 -4.70 16.83 -9.70
N LEU A 31 -3.98 15.71 -9.73
CA LEU A 31 -2.53 15.68 -9.65
C LEU A 31 -1.84 15.98 -10.99
N ILE A 32 -2.57 15.79 -12.07
CA ILE A 32 -2.20 16.12 -13.46
C ILE A 32 -3.42 16.69 -14.16
N GLN A 33 -3.19 17.45 -15.22
CA GLN A 33 -4.25 18.01 -16.06
C GLN A 33 -4.47 17.20 -17.35
N GLN A 34 -3.44 16.51 -17.81
CA GLN A 34 -3.48 15.69 -19.01
C GLN A 34 -2.84 14.33 -18.77
N LEU A 35 -3.38 13.28 -19.37
CA LEU A 35 -2.90 11.90 -19.17
C LEU A 35 -1.42 11.72 -19.57
N VAL A 36 -0.91 12.49 -20.52
CA VAL A 36 0.50 12.42 -20.95
C VAL A 36 1.46 12.77 -19.83
N GLU A 37 1.06 13.64 -18.91
CA GLU A 37 1.88 14.06 -17.77
C GLU A 37 2.15 12.92 -16.78
N ALA A 38 1.29 11.88 -16.78
CA ALA A 38 1.48 10.70 -15.95
C ALA A 38 2.81 9.98 -16.22
N ARG A 39 3.37 10.10 -17.44
CA ARG A 39 4.65 9.49 -17.84
C ARG A 39 5.84 10.06 -17.08
N THR A 40 5.80 11.34 -16.75
CA THR A 40 6.86 12.03 -16.00
C THR A 40 6.61 12.00 -14.50
N ARG A 41 5.38 11.67 -14.06
CA ARG A 41 4.94 11.60 -12.67
C ARG A 41 4.65 10.15 -12.23
N GLN A 42 5.57 9.24 -12.46
CA GLN A 42 5.35 7.81 -12.20
C GLN A 42 5.29 7.43 -10.72
N HIS A 43 5.84 8.24 -9.82
CA HIS A 43 5.91 7.96 -8.39
C HIS A 43 4.61 8.26 -7.63
N THR A 44 3.69 9.05 -8.21
CA THR A 44 2.44 9.49 -7.57
C THR A 44 1.32 9.69 -8.58
N PRO A 45 0.10 9.16 -8.33
CA PRO A 45 -0.25 8.27 -7.23
C PRO A 45 0.34 6.87 -7.46
N LYS A 46 0.36 6.08 -6.41
CA LYS A 46 0.61 4.64 -6.53
C LYS A 46 -0.70 3.92 -6.83
N ILE A 47 -0.61 2.74 -7.44
CA ILE A 47 -1.75 1.88 -7.63
C ILE A 47 -1.52 0.57 -6.88
N ALA A 48 -2.58 0.04 -6.28
CA ALA A 48 -2.57 -1.25 -5.65
C ALA A 48 -3.82 -2.03 -6.08
N PHE A 49 -3.71 -3.34 -6.15
CA PHE A 49 -4.86 -4.22 -6.24
C PHE A 49 -4.96 -5.05 -4.97
N VAL A 50 -6.18 -5.38 -4.62
CA VAL A 50 -6.52 -6.07 -3.39
C VAL A 50 -7.32 -7.32 -3.72
N ALA A 51 -7.22 -8.33 -2.86
CA ALA A 51 -7.98 -9.57 -2.97
C ALA A 51 -8.39 -10.06 -1.57
N LYS A 52 -9.38 -10.94 -1.53
CA LYS A 52 -9.76 -11.66 -0.32
C LYS A 52 -8.57 -12.43 0.26
N PRO A 53 -8.59 -12.75 1.56
CA PRO A 53 -7.57 -13.58 2.19
C PRO A 53 -7.38 -14.91 1.45
N ALA A 54 -6.12 -15.31 1.27
CA ALA A 54 -5.74 -16.61 0.75
C ALA A 54 -4.37 -16.99 1.31
N ASP A 55 -4.10 -18.29 1.37
CA ASP A 55 -2.78 -18.81 1.75
C ASP A 55 -1.74 -18.42 0.70
N TYR A 56 -0.55 -18.03 1.15
CA TYR A 56 0.57 -17.77 0.25
C TYR A 56 1.92 -17.99 0.95
N VAL A 57 2.97 -18.03 0.17
CA VAL A 57 4.35 -18.08 0.68
C VAL A 57 5.00 -16.72 0.45
N ALA A 58 5.46 -16.08 1.50
CA ALA A 58 6.22 -14.84 1.43
C ALA A 58 7.61 -15.09 0.80
N SER A 59 8.25 -14.04 0.30
CA SER A 59 9.58 -14.13 -0.33
C SER A 59 10.68 -14.66 0.60
N SER A 60 10.47 -14.59 1.91
CA SER A 60 11.33 -15.20 2.92
C SER A 60 11.17 -16.72 3.04
N GLY A 61 10.24 -17.34 2.27
CA GLY A 61 9.85 -18.73 2.42
C GLY A 61 8.80 -19.00 3.51
N ARG A 62 8.44 -17.98 4.30
CA ARG A 62 7.44 -18.13 5.37
C ARG A 62 6.04 -18.29 4.76
N ARG A 63 5.33 -19.32 5.20
CA ARG A 63 3.90 -19.48 4.89
C ARG A 63 3.08 -18.48 5.69
N VAL A 64 2.10 -17.89 5.03
CA VAL A 64 1.08 -17.01 5.61
C VAL A 64 -0.27 -17.64 5.31
N ALA A 65 -1.02 -17.98 6.34
CA ALA A 65 -2.34 -18.57 6.17
C ALA A 65 -3.40 -17.47 5.95
N ALA A 66 -4.46 -17.80 5.22
CA ALA A 66 -5.57 -16.88 4.97
C ALA A 66 -6.16 -16.30 6.26
N ARG A 67 -6.24 -17.11 7.33
CA ARG A 67 -6.75 -16.69 8.65
C ARG A 67 -5.86 -15.64 9.37
N ASP A 68 -4.62 -15.49 8.94
CA ASP A 68 -3.65 -14.58 9.57
C ASP A 68 -3.70 -13.17 8.95
N VAL A 69 -4.53 -12.97 7.93
CA VAL A 69 -4.68 -11.70 7.22
C VAL A 69 -6.15 -11.40 6.93
N ASP A 70 -6.49 -10.13 6.83
CA ASP A 70 -7.84 -9.68 6.47
C ASP A 70 -8.02 -9.54 4.96
N LEU A 71 -6.93 -9.31 4.23
CA LEU A 71 -6.90 -9.18 2.77
C LEU A 71 -5.48 -9.36 2.23
N LEU A 72 -5.37 -9.53 0.93
CA LEU A 72 -4.09 -9.49 0.21
C LEU A 72 -3.94 -8.18 -0.55
N VAL A 73 -2.73 -7.65 -0.59
CA VAL A 73 -2.39 -6.40 -1.30
C VAL A 73 -1.16 -6.62 -2.18
N ARG A 74 -1.24 -6.11 -3.39
CA ARG A 74 -0.09 -5.96 -4.30
C ARG A 74 -0.04 -4.52 -4.78
N ALA A 75 1.03 -3.84 -4.47
CA ALA A 75 1.21 -2.43 -4.82
C ALA A 75 2.26 -2.27 -5.90
N MET A 76 2.03 -1.33 -6.79
CA MET A 76 2.93 -1.03 -7.89
C MET A 76 3.51 0.36 -7.71
N SER A 77 4.75 0.51 -8.12
CA SER A 77 5.45 1.78 -8.14
C SER A 77 6.30 1.85 -9.38
N MET A 78 6.19 2.96 -10.11
CA MET A 78 6.99 3.22 -11.32
C MET A 78 6.89 2.07 -12.34
N GLY A 79 5.65 1.59 -12.59
CA GLY A 79 5.35 0.55 -13.56
C GLY A 79 5.80 -0.87 -13.18
N LYS A 80 6.23 -1.10 -11.92
CA LYS A 80 6.69 -2.40 -11.44
C LYS A 80 5.98 -2.81 -10.16
N LEU A 81 5.82 -4.13 -9.97
CA LEU A 81 5.35 -4.67 -8.70
C LEU A 81 6.38 -4.39 -7.60
N HIS A 82 5.94 -3.73 -6.53
CA HIS A 82 6.79 -3.44 -5.41
C HIS A 82 6.87 -4.64 -4.46
N HIS A 83 8.08 -5.14 -4.22
CA HIS A 83 8.30 -6.31 -3.40
C HIS A 83 7.92 -6.09 -1.93
N ALA A 84 8.39 -5.00 -1.33
CA ALA A 84 8.03 -4.59 0.02
C ALA A 84 6.85 -3.61 0.00
N MET A 85 6.12 -3.50 1.10
CA MET A 85 5.04 -2.53 1.18
C MET A 85 5.60 -1.12 1.43
N MET A 86 5.19 -0.18 0.59
CA MET A 86 5.51 1.24 0.75
C MET A 86 4.69 1.85 1.88
N GLY A 87 5.32 2.61 2.78
CA GLY A 87 4.65 3.19 3.95
C GLY A 87 3.45 4.06 3.60
N THR A 88 3.55 4.92 2.59
CA THR A 88 2.44 5.76 2.12
C THR A 88 1.27 4.94 1.55
N ALA A 89 1.57 3.87 0.81
CA ALA A 89 0.53 2.97 0.32
C ALA A 89 -0.12 2.19 1.48
N ALA A 90 0.65 1.79 2.48
CA ALA A 90 0.13 1.11 3.66
C ALA A 90 -0.86 2.00 4.45
N VAL A 91 -0.53 3.28 4.62
CA VAL A 91 -1.43 4.27 5.24
C VAL A 91 -2.72 4.42 4.43
N ALA A 92 -2.62 4.53 3.11
CA ALA A 92 -3.78 4.62 2.22
C ALA A 92 -4.67 3.36 2.29
N ILE A 93 -4.10 2.17 2.40
CA ILE A 93 -4.84 0.92 2.60
C ILE A 93 -5.57 0.93 3.94
N GLY A 94 -4.92 1.34 5.03
CA GLY A 94 -5.56 1.49 6.35
C GLY A 94 -6.74 2.47 6.30
N THR A 95 -6.55 3.60 5.67
CA THR A 95 -7.60 4.63 5.48
C THR A 95 -8.77 4.07 4.66
N ALA A 96 -8.49 3.42 3.54
CA ALA A 96 -9.54 2.85 2.70
C ALA A 96 -10.32 1.74 3.43
N ALA A 97 -9.66 0.94 4.27
CA ALA A 97 -10.33 -0.08 5.08
C ALA A 97 -11.32 0.53 6.11
N ALA A 98 -10.99 1.73 6.62
CA ALA A 98 -11.84 2.45 7.57
C ALA A 98 -13.07 3.12 6.91
N ILE A 99 -13.14 3.14 5.59
CA ILE A 99 -14.26 3.73 4.84
C ILE A 99 -15.09 2.60 4.23
N PRO A 100 -16.34 2.39 4.70
CA PRO A 100 -17.24 1.37 4.17
C PRO A 100 -17.46 1.51 2.66
N GLY A 101 -17.56 0.38 1.96
CA GLY A 101 -17.81 0.32 0.52
C GLY A 101 -16.60 0.57 -0.38
N THR A 102 -15.44 0.91 0.17
CA THR A 102 -14.21 0.96 -0.63
C THR A 102 -13.77 -0.47 -1.04
N LEU A 103 -13.02 -0.60 -2.14
CA LEU A 103 -12.51 -1.89 -2.58
C LEU A 103 -11.68 -2.61 -1.51
N VAL A 104 -10.95 -1.87 -0.69
CA VAL A 104 -10.17 -2.42 0.44
C VAL A 104 -11.09 -2.95 1.53
N ASN A 105 -12.09 -2.16 1.93
CA ASN A 105 -13.08 -2.60 2.92
C ASN A 105 -13.82 -3.85 2.44
N LEU A 106 -14.27 -3.86 1.18
CA LEU A 106 -14.95 -5.01 0.56
C LEU A 106 -14.05 -6.26 0.49
N ALA A 107 -12.78 -6.11 0.12
CA ALA A 107 -11.83 -7.22 0.08
C ALA A 107 -11.56 -7.80 1.47
N ALA A 108 -11.62 -6.97 2.50
CA ALA A 108 -11.49 -7.39 3.90
C ALA A 108 -12.78 -7.97 4.50
N GLY A 109 -13.82 -8.21 3.70
CA GLY A 109 -15.10 -8.79 4.12
C GLY A 109 -16.27 -7.81 4.11
N GLY A 110 -16.05 -6.54 3.81
CA GLY A 110 -17.11 -5.51 3.73
C GLY A 110 -17.71 -5.14 5.11
N GLY A 111 -18.87 -4.48 5.05
CA GLY A 111 -19.60 -4.08 6.23
C GLY A 111 -19.14 -2.76 6.84
N GLU A 112 -19.07 -2.70 8.16
CA GLU A 112 -18.74 -1.50 8.90
C GLU A 112 -17.28 -1.04 8.71
N ALA A 113 -17.00 0.18 9.20
CA ALA A 113 -15.67 0.74 9.21
C ALA A 113 -14.70 -0.13 10.03
N ARG A 114 -13.54 -0.45 9.45
CA ARG A 114 -12.49 -1.20 10.14
C ARG A 114 -11.44 -0.25 10.68
N THR A 115 -11.27 -0.23 11.98
CA THR A 115 -10.23 0.61 12.63
C THR A 115 -8.82 0.09 12.37
N ALA A 116 -8.66 -1.18 12.01
CA ALA A 116 -7.40 -1.78 11.60
C ALA A 116 -7.61 -2.97 10.68
N VAL A 117 -6.65 -3.20 9.81
CA VAL A 117 -6.54 -4.41 8.98
C VAL A 117 -5.11 -4.93 8.97
N ARG A 118 -4.96 -6.25 8.90
CA ARG A 118 -3.69 -6.90 8.60
C ARG A 118 -3.74 -7.43 7.18
N PHE A 119 -2.90 -6.94 6.32
CA PHE A 119 -2.83 -7.41 4.95
C PHE A 119 -1.56 -8.21 4.66
N GLY A 120 -1.71 -9.17 3.74
CA GLY A 120 -0.61 -9.94 3.18
C GLY A 120 -0.02 -9.28 1.95
N HIS A 121 1.31 -9.19 1.86
CA HIS A 121 2.05 -8.65 0.72
C HIS A 121 3.27 -9.54 0.41
N PRO A 122 3.99 -9.34 -0.73
CA PRO A 122 5.04 -10.27 -1.14
C PRO A 122 6.10 -10.56 -0.08
N SER A 123 6.49 -9.60 0.74
CA SER A 123 7.52 -9.80 1.77
C SER A 123 6.97 -10.16 3.17
N GLY A 124 5.66 -10.38 3.32
CA GLY A 124 5.08 -10.81 4.60
C GLY A 124 3.73 -10.18 4.90
N THR A 125 3.50 -9.78 6.13
CA THR A 125 2.25 -9.16 6.59
C THR A 125 2.53 -7.81 7.24
N LEU A 126 1.55 -6.89 7.15
CA LEU A 126 1.61 -5.61 7.83
C LEU A 126 0.24 -5.27 8.41
N ARG A 127 0.22 -4.80 9.64
CA ARG A 127 -0.98 -4.25 10.27
C ARG A 127 -0.98 -2.74 10.16
N VAL A 128 -2.10 -2.19 9.70
CA VAL A 128 -2.32 -0.75 9.57
C VAL A 128 -3.71 -0.42 10.09
N GLY A 129 -3.93 0.82 10.46
CA GLY A 129 -5.24 1.28 10.93
C GLY A 129 -5.50 2.72 10.55
N ALA A 130 -6.76 3.11 10.63
CA ALA A 130 -7.18 4.48 10.50
C ALA A 130 -8.52 4.70 11.21
N GLU A 131 -8.77 5.95 11.56
CA GLU A 131 -10.08 6.43 12.02
C GLU A 131 -10.59 7.40 10.95
N ALA A 132 -11.73 7.07 10.36
CA ALA A 132 -12.41 7.91 9.39
C ALA A 132 -13.82 8.21 9.89
N ARG A 133 -14.30 9.40 9.63
CA ARG A 133 -15.64 9.87 10.01
C ARG A 133 -16.30 10.51 8.80
N LEU A 134 -17.61 10.33 8.69
CA LEU A 134 -18.42 11.02 7.69
C LEU A 134 -18.88 12.35 8.30
N VAL A 135 -18.43 13.47 7.73
CA VAL A 135 -18.77 14.83 8.18
C VAL A 135 -19.32 15.56 6.95
N ASP A 136 -20.54 16.05 7.05
CA ASP A 136 -21.22 16.77 5.96
C ASP A 136 -21.19 16.04 4.60
N GLY A 137 -21.39 14.71 4.65
CA GLY A 137 -21.38 13.87 3.44
C GLY A 137 -19.99 13.58 2.86
N GLN A 138 -18.91 14.03 3.52
CA GLN A 138 -17.54 13.79 3.09
C GLN A 138 -16.76 12.97 4.13
N TRP A 139 -15.96 12.00 3.67
CA TRP A 139 -15.10 11.24 4.56
C TRP A 139 -13.87 12.05 4.95
N GLN A 140 -13.67 12.19 6.26
CA GLN A 140 -12.51 12.82 6.87
C GLN A 140 -11.71 11.78 7.65
N VAL A 141 -10.39 11.80 7.48
CA VAL A 141 -9.47 10.91 8.19
C VAL A 141 -8.92 11.66 9.40
N ALA A 142 -9.30 11.21 10.58
CA ALA A 142 -8.83 11.80 11.83
C ALA A 142 -7.46 11.27 12.25
N LYS A 143 -7.17 9.99 11.91
CA LYS A 143 -5.95 9.32 12.35
C LYS A 143 -5.57 8.20 11.39
N ALA A 144 -4.27 8.02 11.17
CA ALA A 144 -3.70 6.85 10.52
C ALA A 144 -2.61 6.23 11.41
N LEU A 145 -2.59 4.91 11.47
CA LEU A 145 -1.71 4.13 12.33
C LEU A 145 -0.94 3.11 11.49
N MET A 146 0.38 3.09 11.66
CA MET A 146 1.23 2.09 11.08
C MET A 146 2.35 1.72 12.04
N SER A 147 2.46 0.44 12.37
CA SER A 147 3.58 -0.07 13.17
C SER A 147 4.81 -0.24 12.31
N ARG A 148 5.94 0.19 12.83
CA ARG A 148 7.25 -0.07 12.25
C ARG A 148 8.17 -0.66 13.33
N SER A 149 9.01 -1.61 12.94
CA SER A 149 10.10 -2.09 13.79
C SER A 149 11.36 -1.31 13.45
N ALA A 150 12.14 -1.01 14.46
CA ALA A 150 13.47 -0.46 14.31
C ALA A 150 14.42 -1.21 15.25
N ARG A 151 15.66 -1.33 14.85
CA ARG A 151 16.75 -1.81 15.69
C ARG A 151 17.97 -0.92 15.46
N VAL A 152 18.75 -0.69 16.49
CA VAL A 152 20.04 -0.03 16.36
C VAL A 152 20.97 -0.96 15.58
N LEU A 153 21.45 -0.47 14.45
CA LEU A 153 22.42 -1.19 13.60
C LEU A 153 23.83 -0.65 13.80
N MET A 154 23.94 0.62 14.17
CA MET A 154 25.20 1.31 14.36
C MET A 154 24.99 2.50 15.28
N GLU A 155 25.96 2.75 16.13
CA GLU A 155 26.07 3.97 16.94
C GLU A 155 27.40 4.65 16.65
N GLY A 156 27.43 5.98 16.71
CA GLY A 156 28.64 6.76 16.46
C GLY A 156 28.43 8.24 16.74
N ASN A 157 29.53 8.98 16.71
CA ASN A 157 29.53 10.42 16.90
C ASN A 157 29.64 11.13 15.56
N VAL A 158 28.84 12.18 15.37
CA VAL A 158 28.96 13.12 14.24
C VAL A 158 29.71 14.34 14.74
N ARG A 159 30.76 14.72 14.04
CA ARG A 159 31.45 16.00 14.28
C ARG A 159 30.72 17.12 13.57
N VAL A 160 30.31 18.10 14.34
CA VAL A 160 29.60 19.29 13.83
C VAL A 160 30.50 20.50 14.02
N PRO A 161 30.65 21.38 13.03
CA PRO A 161 31.37 22.65 13.18
C PRO A 161 30.79 23.44 14.35
N ALA A 162 31.67 24.18 15.07
CA ALA A 162 31.28 24.91 16.28
C ALA A 162 30.29 26.07 16.00
N ASP A 163 30.25 26.53 14.78
CA ASP A 163 29.42 27.66 14.29
C ASP A 163 28.06 27.17 13.68
N SER A 164 27.71 25.89 13.86
CA SER A 164 26.49 25.33 13.29
C SER A 164 25.23 25.51 14.17
N PHE A 165 25.34 26.15 15.36
CA PHE A 165 24.25 26.41 16.30
C PHE A 165 24.29 27.83 16.87
#